data_1cf19e6496c7acd197fda0302a086e68
#
_entry.id   1cf19e6496c7acd197fda0302a086e68
#
_cell.length_a   1.000
_cell.length_b   1.000
_cell.length_c   1.000
_cell.angle_alpha   90.00
_cell.angle_beta   90.00
_cell.angle_gamma   90.00
#
_symmetry.space_group_name_H-M   'P 1'
#
loop_
_entity.id
_entity.type
_entity.pdbx_description
1 polymer ?
#
loop_
_entity_poly.entity_id
_entity_poly.type
_entity_poly.pdbx_seq_one_letter_code
_entity_poly.pdbx_strand_id
1 'polypeptide(L)' 'YDIVLKPYDKEKNNAYIIEFKVFKASKEKTLEDTVANALIQIEEKQYETSLIANGFAPGQIRKYGFAFQGKTCLIGK' A
#
# COMPACT_ATOMS: atom_id res chain seq x y z
N TYR A 1 8.15 4.14 3.66
CA TYR A 1 8.24 2.80 4.22
C TYR A 1 6.89 2.11 4.20
N ASP A 2 6.85 0.82 4.52
CA ASP A 2 5.68 -0.01 4.34
C ASP A 2 5.32 -0.81 5.59
N ILE A 3 4.05 -1.21 5.64
CA ILE A 3 3.51 -2.07 6.70
C ILE A 3 2.65 -3.14 6.03
N VAL A 4 2.83 -4.39 6.46
CA VAL A 4 1.96 -5.50 6.07
C VAL A 4 1.26 -6.01 7.32
N LEU A 5 -0.07 -5.92 7.35
CA LEU A 5 -0.89 -6.37 8.46
C LEU A 5 -1.59 -7.66 8.09
N LYS A 6 -1.37 -8.71 8.89
CA LYS A 6 -1.95 -10.04 8.69
C LYS A 6 -2.88 -10.37 9.85
N PRO A 7 -4.12 -10.84 9.59
CA PRO A 7 -5.00 -11.28 10.65
C PRO A 7 -4.60 -12.67 11.16
N TYR A 8 -5.03 -13.00 12.38
CA TYR A 8 -4.87 -14.35 12.88
C TYR A 8 -5.72 -15.36 12.10
N ASP A 9 -6.93 -14.97 11.75
CA ASP A 9 -7.86 -15.83 11.01
C ASP A 9 -7.84 -15.45 9.53
N LYS A 10 -7.11 -16.23 8.74
CA LYS A 10 -6.96 -16.00 7.30
C LYS A 10 -8.25 -16.22 6.52
N GLU A 11 -9.19 -17.00 7.06
CA GLU A 11 -10.39 -17.34 6.33
C GLU A 11 -11.45 -16.24 6.36
N LYS A 12 -11.43 -15.41 7.41
CA LYS A 12 -12.51 -14.44 7.66
C LYS A 12 -12.09 -12.99 7.54
N ASN A 13 -10.79 -12.70 7.56
CA ASN A 13 -10.29 -11.33 7.65
C ASN A 13 -9.37 -10.98 6.50
N ASN A 14 -9.27 -9.68 6.22
CA ASN A 14 -8.41 -9.17 5.16
C ASN A 14 -6.99 -8.94 5.65
N ALA A 15 -6.04 -9.05 4.72
CA ALA A 15 -4.68 -8.59 4.92
C ALA A 15 -4.55 -7.19 4.31
N TYR A 16 -3.68 -6.36 4.88
CA TYR A 16 -3.50 -4.99 4.43
C TYR A 16 -2.03 -4.74 4.11
N ILE A 17 -1.79 -4.11 2.97
CA ILE A 17 -0.46 -3.64 2.57
C ILE A 17 -0.56 -2.12 2.46
N ILE A 18 0.28 -1.41 3.21
CA ILE A 18 0.25 0.04 3.27
C ILE A 18 1.66 0.56 2.97
N GLU A 19 1.77 1.45 1.99
CA GLU A 19 3.03 2.13 1.68
C GLU A 19 2.88 3.61 2.02
N PHE A 20 3.85 4.14 2.76
CA PHE A 20 3.90 5.56 3.16
C PHE A 20 4.95 6.28 2.33
N LYS A 21 4.58 7.38 1.67
CA LYS A 21 5.51 8.20 0.91
C LYS A 21 5.32 9.67 1.21
N VAL A 22 6.43 10.41 1.21
CA VAL A 22 6.43 11.87 1.31
C VAL A 22 6.51 12.43 -0.10
N PHE A 23 5.69 13.45 -0.38
CA PHE A 23 5.68 14.15 -1.66
C PHE A 23 7.09 14.71 -1.96
N LYS A 24 7.53 14.52 -3.20
CA LYS A 24 8.84 15.01 -3.68
C LYS A 24 8.61 15.89 -4.91
N ALA A 25 8.67 17.21 -4.72
CA ALA A 25 8.43 18.17 -5.80
C ALA A 25 9.36 18.00 -7.00
N SER A 26 10.55 17.42 -6.80
CA SER A 26 11.49 17.16 -7.89
C SER A 26 11.03 16.04 -8.83
N LYS A 27 10.12 15.19 -8.41
CA LYS A 27 9.68 14.03 -9.19
C LYS A 27 8.18 13.95 -9.37
N GLU A 28 7.42 14.69 -8.58
CA GLU A 28 5.97 14.59 -8.53
C GLU A 28 5.35 15.97 -8.59
N LYS A 29 4.20 16.09 -9.24
CA LYS A 29 3.49 17.36 -9.37
C LYS A 29 2.38 17.51 -8.33
N THR A 30 1.77 16.40 -7.94
CA THR A 30 0.62 16.38 -7.04
C THR A 30 0.74 15.25 -6.04
N LEU A 31 -0.07 15.30 -4.97
CA LEU A 31 -0.17 14.19 -4.02
C LEU A 31 -0.73 12.92 -4.67
N GLU A 32 -1.56 13.07 -5.70
CA GLU A 32 -2.06 11.93 -6.47
C GLU A 32 -0.91 11.17 -7.11
N ASP A 33 0.11 11.87 -7.59
CA ASP A 33 1.32 11.24 -8.14
C ASP A 33 2.05 10.45 -7.06
N THR A 34 2.13 10.99 -5.84
CA THR A 34 2.77 10.32 -4.71
C THR A 34 2.02 9.04 -4.35
N VAL A 35 0.69 9.09 -4.30
CA VAL A 35 -0.14 7.90 -4.06
C VAL A 35 0.10 6.87 -5.14
N ALA A 36 0.09 7.27 -6.41
CA ALA A 36 0.32 6.35 -7.52
C ALA A 36 1.68 5.66 -7.39
N ASN A 37 2.71 6.41 -7.04
CA ASN A 37 4.05 5.85 -6.83
C ASN A 37 4.10 4.90 -5.65
N ALA A 38 3.36 5.18 -4.58
CA ALA A 38 3.27 4.28 -3.43
C ALA A 38 2.63 2.95 -3.84
N LEU A 39 1.55 2.99 -4.61
CA LEU A 39 0.87 1.78 -5.07
C LEU A 39 1.74 0.98 -6.03
N ILE A 40 2.48 1.64 -6.91
CA ILE A 40 3.45 0.99 -7.80
C ILE A 40 4.52 0.27 -6.98
N GLN A 41 5.01 0.89 -5.93
CA GLN A 41 6.04 0.31 -5.08
C GLN A 41 5.54 -0.94 -4.36
N ILE A 42 4.27 -0.97 -3.94
CA ILE A 42 3.65 -2.17 -3.37
C ILE A 42 3.71 -3.32 -4.38
N GLU A 43 3.38 -3.06 -5.65
CA GLU A 43 3.43 -4.08 -6.70
C GLU A 43 4.87 -4.56 -6.95
N GLU A 44 5.83 -3.64 -7.00
CA GLU A 44 7.24 -3.98 -7.23
C GLU A 44 7.82 -4.86 -6.13
N LYS A 45 7.41 -4.67 -4.89
CA LYS A 45 7.90 -5.46 -3.75
C LYS A 45 7.23 -6.83 -3.64
N GLN A 46 6.20 -7.08 -4.44
CA GLN A 46 5.52 -8.38 -4.53
C GLN A 46 4.95 -8.90 -3.20
N TYR A 47 4.49 -8.02 -2.34
CA TYR A 47 3.86 -8.43 -1.07
C TYR A 47 2.61 -9.27 -1.29
N GLU A 48 1.84 -8.97 -2.34
CA GLU A 48 0.64 -9.73 -2.66
C GLU A 48 0.98 -11.18 -2.99
N THR A 49 2.04 -11.41 -3.77
CA THR A 49 2.51 -12.74 -4.11
C THR A 49 2.83 -13.54 -2.85
N SER A 50 3.53 -12.91 -1.91
CA SER A 50 3.88 -13.54 -0.64
C SER A 50 2.63 -13.89 0.18
N LEU A 51 1.65 -12.99 0.25
CA LEU A 51 0.41 -13.26 0.98
C LEU A 51 -0.40 -14.38 0.35
N ILE A 52 -0.48 -14.43 -0.97
CA ILE A 52 -1.16 -15.53 -1.67
C ILE A 52 -0.48 -16.85 -1.37
N ALA A 53 0.86 -16.87 -1.38
CA ALA A 53 1.62 -18.07 -1.03
C ALA A 53 1.37 -18.53 0.41
N ASN A 54 1.01 -17.60 1.30
CA ASN A 54 0.68 -17.89 2.69
C ASN A 54 -0.80 -18.22 2.93
N GLY A 55 -1.59 -18.35 1.87
CA GLY A 55 -2.97 -18.82 1.96
C GLY A 55 -4.05 -17.75 1.87
N PHE A 56 -3.70 -16.49 1.63
CA PHE A 56 -4.70 -15.45 1.43
C PHE A 56 -5.24 -15.48 -0.01
N ALA A 57 -6.55 -15.34 -0.17
CA ALA A 57 -7.15 -15.17 -1.50
C ALA A 57 -6.89 -13.73 -1.98
N PRO A 58 -6.75 -13.51 -3.31
CA PRO A 58 -6.55 -12.15 -3.83
C PRO A 58 -7.61 -11.14 -3.36
N GLY A 59 -8.86 -11.56 -3.22
CA GLY A 59 -9.93 -10.69 -2.75
C GLY A 59 -9.83 -10.27 -1.30
N GLN A 60 -8.98 -10.92 -0.51
CA GLN A 60 -8.75 -10.58 0.89
C GLN A 60 -7.63 -9.53 1.07
N ILE A 61 -6.90 -9.20 0.01
CA ILE A 61 -5.74 -8.33 0.09
C ILE A 61 -6.16 -6.91 -0.26
N ARG A 62 -5.93 -5.98 0.66
CA ARG A 62 -6.23 -4.54 0.48
C ARG A 62 -4.92 -3.77 0.43
N LYS A 63 -4.78 -2.89 -0.56
CA LYS A 63 -3.57 -2.10 -0.79
C LYS A 63 -3.90 -0.63 -0.69
N TYR A 64 -3.08 0.11 0.07
CA TYR A 64 -3.28 1.55 0.28
C TYR A 64 -1.96 2.28 0.13
N GLY A 65 -2.00 3.42 -0.58
CA GLY A 65 -0.88 4.34 -0.65
C GLY A 65 -1.22 5.58 0.18
N PHE A 66 -0.34 5.93 1.11
CA PHE A 66 -0.47 7.13 1.94
C PHE A 66 0.57 8.13 1.50
N ALA A 67 0.12 9.30 1.04
CA ALA A 67 0.99 10.38 0.58
C ALA A 67 0.93 11.56 1.53
N PHE A 68 2.08 12.07 1.92
CA PHE A 68 2.20 13.15 2.89
C PHE A 68 2.90 14.36 2.30
N GLN A 69 2.35 15.54 2.55
CA GLN A 69 2.98 16.83 2.21
C GLN A 69 2.67 17.80 3.34
N GLY A 70 3.67 18.07 4.19
CA GLY A 70 3.45 18.87 5.39
C GLY A 70 2.41 18.21 6.29
N LYS A 71 1.30 18.92 6.56
CA LYS A 71 0.19 18.40 7.37
C LYS A 71 -0.90 17.74 6.54
N THR A 72 -0.73 17.70 5.22
CA THR A 72 -1.72 17.13 4.31
C THR A 72 -1.41 15.66 4.06
N CYS A 73 -2.45 14.82 4.05
CA CYS A 73 -2.32 13.41 3.73
C CYS A 73 -3.39 13.03 2.72
N LEU A 74 -2.99 12.34 1.67
CA LEU A 74 -3.91 11.76 0.69
C LEU A 74 -3.76 10.24 0.74
N ILE A 75 -4.89 9.54 0.78
CA ILE A 75 -4.91 8.07 0.83
C ILE A 75 -5.59 7.58 -0.43
N GLY A 76 -4.93 6.64 -1.13
CA GLY A 76 -5.49 6.01 -2.31
C GLY A 76 -5.35 4.50 -2.28
N LYS A 77 -6.10 3.85 -3.15
CA LYS A 77 -6.09 2.38 -3.25
C LYS A 77 -6.27 1.92 -4.69
#